data_f4248f7e149d0f8f56c7c677a93da3d5
#
_entry.id   f4248f7e149d0f8f56c7c677a93da3d5
#
_cell.length_a   1.000
_cell.length_b   1.000
_cell.length_c   1.000
_cell.angle_alpha   90.00
_cell.angle_beta   90.00
_cell.angle_gamma   90.00
#
_symmetry.space_group_name_H-M   'P 1'
#
loop_
_entity.id
_entity.type
_entity.pdbx_description
1 polymer ?
#
loop_
_entity_poly.entity_id
_entity_poly.type
_entity_poly.pdbx_seq_one_letter_code
_entity_poly.pdbx_strand_id
1 'polypeptide(L)'
;KKVYDPRTSTTAWSDNPALCMRDYLTSGKEGTNTTIYNYGLSEDIESVDDDLVTIAANVCDYLNYPTLSGGTRFSTNGAFTTNTTPYDALQNLSTAMDGLLWYAQGKWRMKPAYYTSPVLDLNEDDLRSGIQISTRHSRRDNFNVVKGTFRGPESDYQPSDFPQVPILNSATYDALLAADGGQESVIDLSLPFTDNTTEARRIGLITLERNRQQLSIQATFGMRAFQVQVGDIIRLTNTRLGFDNKEFEVISWNVGIQEDYDIQVNLSLRE
;
A
#
# COMPACT_ATOMS: atom_id res chain seq x y z
N LYS A 1 13.88 -17.53 -2.36
CA LYS A 1 15.23 -17.16 -1.92
C LYS A 1 15.33 -17.23 -0.40
N LYS A 2 16.57 -17.32 0.17
CA LYS A 2 16.77 -17.13 1.62
C LYS A 2 16.92 -15.65 1.89
N VAL A 3 16.12 -15.12 2.81
CA VAL A 3 16.11 -13.72 3.24
C VAL A 3 16.24 -13.67 4.77
N TYR A 4 16.77 -12.56 5.26
CA TYR A 4 16.87 -12.32 6.70
C TYR A 4 15.52 -11.89 7.26
N ASP A 5 15.09 -12.51 8.33
CA ASP A 5 13.87 -12.15 9.07
C ASP A 5 14.24 -11.48 10.40
N PRO A 6 13.97 -10.17 10.57
CA PRO A 6 14.30 -9.45 11.80
C PRO A 6 13.50 -9.95 13.02
N ARG A 7 12.35 -10.60 12.81
CA ARG A 7 11.51 -11.15 13.89
C ARG A 7 12.17 -12.31 14.62
N THR A 8 12.92 -13.11 13.88
CA THR A 8 13.59 -14.33 14.39
C THR A 8 15.10 -14.22 14.41
N SER A 9 15.65 -13.13 13.84
CA SER A 9 17.09 -12.94 13.64
C SER A 9 17.75 -14.08 12.88
N THR A 10 17.00 -14.71 11.95
CA THR A 10 17.49 -15.86 11.17
C THR A 10 17.36 -15.60 9.67
N THR A 11 18.19 -16.30 8.88
CA THR A 11 18.12 -16.27 7.43
C THR A 11 17.54 -17.60 6.94
N ALA A 12 16.32 -17.55 6.42
CA ALA A 12 15.59 -18.73 5.93
C ALA A 12 14.90 -18.43 4.58
N TRP A 13 14.43 -19.49 3.92
CA TRP A 13 13.58 -19.31 2.75
C TRP A 13 12.26 -18.63 3.16
N SER A 14 11.86 -17.63 2.40
CA SER A 14 10.60 -16.95 2.60
C SER A 14 10.07 -16.42 1.28
N ASP A 15 8.73 -16.43 1.16
CA ASP A 15 7.92 -15.81 0.11
C ASP A 15 7.16 -14.58 0.62
N ASN A 16 7.49 -14.11 1.81
CA ASN A 16 6.90 -12.91 2.40
C ASN A 16 7.39 -11.66 1.65
N PRO A 17 6.48 -10.86 1.03
CA PRO A 17 6.87 -9.73 0.20
C PRO A 17 7.61 -8.63 0.98
N ALA A 18 7.28 -8.40 2.25
CA ALA A 18 7.97 -7.41 3.08
C ALA A 18 9.42 -7.80 3.35
N LEU A 19 9.68 -9.08 3.65
CA LEU A 19 11.04 -9.60 3.85
C LEU A 19 11.84 -9.61 2.54
N CYS A 20 11.20 -9.96 1.41
CA CYS A 20 11.82 -9.90 0.10
C CYS A 20 12.17 -8.47 -0.31
N MET A 21 11.32 -7.49 0.01
CA MET A 21 11.59 -6.08 -0.25
C MET A 21 12.74 -5.55 0.60
N ARG A 22 12.77 -5.88 1.90
CA ARG A 22 13.91 -5.58 2.77
C ARG A 22 15.22 -6.14 2.23
N ASP A 23 15.21 -7.40 1.82
CA ASP A 23 16.37 -8.07 1.25
C ASP A 23 16.82 -7.37 -0.04
N TYR A 24 15.90 -6.92 -0.89
CA TYR A 24 16.25 -6.17 -2.09
C TYR A 24 16.87 -4.80 -1.78
N LEU A 25 16.36 -4.09 -0.79
CA LEU A 25 16.91 -2.81 -0.36
C LEU A 25 18.34 -2.95 0.16
N THR A 26 18.62 -3.98 0.97
CA THR A 26 19.90 -4.14 1.69
C THR A 26 20.92 -5.04 0.99
N SER A 27 20.53 -5.76 -0.06
CA SER A 27 21.42 -6.68 -0.78
C SER A 27 22.49 -5.97 -1.57
N GLY A 28 23.69 -6.51 -1.54
CA GLY A 28 24.85 -6.00 -2.28
C GLY A 28 25.86 -5.26 -1.42
N LYS A 29 25.55 -4.97 -0.14
CA LYS A 29 26.52 -4.38 0.78
C LYS A 29 27.38 -5.45 1.42
N GLU A 30 28.68 -5.15 1.57
CA GLU A 30 29.66 -6.01 2.23
C GLU A 30 29.22 -6.27 3.68
N GLY A 31 29.09 -7.54 4.07
CA GLY A 31 28.62 -7.93 5.41
C GLY A 31 27.17 -8.38 5.49
N THR A 32 26.32 -8.12 4.51
CA THR A 32 24.99 -8.66 4.41
C THR A 32 25.00 -9.88 3.48
N ASN A 33 24.88 -11.07 4.06
CA ASN A 33 24.78 -12.36 3.40
C ASN A 33 25.45 -12.45 2.02
N THR A 34 26.76 -12.53 2.06
CA THR A 34 27.70 -12.49 0.96
C THR A 34 27.55 -13.67 0.01
N THR A 35 26.55 -13.66 -0.83
CA THR A 35 26.56 -14.55 -1.97
C THR A 35 26.55 -13.76 -3.27
N ILE A 36 27.73 -13.42 -3.72
CA ILE A 36 28.20 -13.39 -5.12
C ILE A 36 27.47 -12.44 -6.12
N TYR A 37 26.23 -11.99 -5.90
CA TYR A 37 25.50 -11.16 -6.84
C TYR A 37 24.83 -9.95 -6.15
N ASN A 38 25.33 -8.77 -6.45
CA ASN A 38 24.70 -7.49 -6.12
C ASN A 38 23.47 -7.31 -7.01
N TYR A 39 22.30 -7.69 -6.53
CA TYR A 39 21.03 -7.55 -7.27
C TYR A 39 20.13 -6.48 -6.67
N GLY A 40 20.43 -5.97 -5.49
CA GLY A 40 19.67 -4.97 -4.76
C GLY A 40 20.26 -3.57 -4.79
N LEU A 41 19.69 -2.68 -3.98
CA LEU A 41 20.08 -1.27 -3.89
C LEU A 41 21.32 -1.02 -3.03
N SER A 42 21.78 -2.01 -2.28
CA SER A 42 22.96 -1.89 -1.39
C SER A 42 22.82 -0.81 -0.30
N GLU A 43 21.58 -0.54 0.13
CA GLU A 43 21.33 0.39 1.21
C GLU A 43 21.88 -0.12 2.55
N ASP A 44 22.19 0.77 3.45
CA ASP A 44 22.56 0.42 4.81
C ASP A 44 21.40 -0.25 5.54
N ILE A 45 21.69 -1.25 6.37
CA ILE A 45 20.68 -1.92 7.20
C ILE A 45 19.95 -0.91 8.09
N GLU A 46 20.69 0.08 8.61
CA GLU A 46 20.14 1.15 9.44
C GLU A 46 19.23 2.11 8.67
N SER A 47 19.35 2.13 7.33
CA SER A 47 18.48 2.89 6.44
C SER A 47 17.12 2.22 6.20
N VAL A 48 16.86 1.05 6.79
CA VAL A 48 15.56 0.38 6.72
C VAL A 48 14.92 0.38 8.11
N ASP A 49 13.64 0.66 8.18
CA ASP A 49 12.86 0.65 9.42
C ASP A 49 12.41 -0.78 9.73
N ASP A 50 13.26 -1.54 10.45
CA ASP A 50 13.01 -2.95 10.75
C ASP A 50 11.77 -3.17 11.65
N ASP A 51 11.33 -2.18 12.41
CA ASP A 51 10.09 -2.25 13.20
C ASP A 51 8.88 -2.30 12.26
N LEU A 52 8.85 -1.43 11.24
CA LEU A 52 7.79 -1.44 10.22
C LEU A 52 7.87 -2.67 9.32
N VAL A 53 9.08 -3.15 8.99
CA VAL A 53 9.26 -4.42 8.28
C VAL A 53 8.68 -5.58 9.09
N THR A 54 8.91 -5.61 10.39
CA THR A 54 8.36 -6.64 11.30
C THR A 54 6.83 -6.62 11.30
N ILE A 55 6.22 -5.44 11.40
CA ILE A 55 4.77 -5.29 11.33
C ILE A 55 4.26 -5.74 9.96
N ALA A 56 4.88 -5.28 8.88
CA ALA A 56 4.50 -5.63 7.52
C ALA A 56 4.60 -7.14 7.26
N ALA A 57 5.67 -7.77 7.72
CA ALA A 57 5.86 -9.22 7.59
C ALA A 57 4.80 -10.02 8.36
N ASN A 58 4.44 -9.58 9.58
CA ASN A 58 3.36 -10.20 10.35
C ASN A 58 2.00 -10.08 9.65
N VAL A 59 1.71 -8.93 9.03
CA VAL A 59 0.49 -8.73 8.25
C VAL A 59 0.45 -9.64 7.02
N CYS A 60 1.58 -9.76 6.30
CA CYS A 60 1.67 -10.63 5.12
C CYS A 60 1.47 -12.12 5.49
N ASP A 61 2.06 -12.56 6.61
CA ASP A 61 1.96 -13.95 7.08
C ASP A 61 0.64 -14.27 7.80
N TYR A 62 -0.26 -13.27 7.98
CA TYR A 62 -1.49 -13.49 8.71
C TYR A 62 -2.36 -14.56 8.03
N LEU A 63 -2.54 -15.67 8.74
CA LEU A 63 -3.42 -16.78 8.38
C LEU A 63 -4.86 -16.43 8.81
N ASN A 64 -5.87 -16.83 8.07
CA ASN A 64 -7.29 -16.63 8.39
C ASN A 64 -7.90 -15.28 7.99
N TYR A 65 -7.61 -14.81 6.80
CA TYR A 65 -8.44 -13.74 6.26
C TYR A 65 -9.85 -14.28 5.95
N PRO A 66 -10.93 -13.74 6.57
CA PRO A 66 -12.22 -14.44 6.64
C PRO A 66 -12.97 -14.56 5.31
N THR A 67 -12.51 -13.95 4.24
CA THR A 67 -13.26 -13.89 2.97
C THR A 67 -12.76 -14.81 1.86
N LEU A 68 -11.55 -15.36 1.97
CA LEU A 68 -10.98 -16.21 0.92
C LEU A 68 -10.16 -17.33 1.58
N SER A 69 -10.59 -18.56 1.42
CA SER A 69 -10.04 -19.73 2.07
C SER A 69 -8.59 -20.02 1.69
N GLY A 70 -7.72 -20.10 2.71
CA GLY A 70 -6.42 -20.76 2.66
C GLY A 70 -5.23 -19.87 2.28
N GLY A 71 -4.16 -20.00 3.06
CA GLY A 71 -2.86 -19.37 2.82
C GLY A 71 -2.60 -18.09 3.60
N THR A 72 -1.42 -17.55 3.39
CA THR A 72 -0.99 -16.25 3.89
C THR A 72 -1.79 -15.10 3.26
N ARG A 73 -1.80 -13.96 3.92
CA ARG A 73 -2.52 -12.79 3.39
C ARG A 73 -1.89 -12.30 2.09
N PHE A 74 -0.58 -12.21 2.05
CA PHE A 74 0.19 -11.83 0.88
C PHE A 74 1.45 -12.69 0.79
N SER A 75 1.74 -13.16 -0.43
CA SER A 75 2.94 -13.88 -0.77
C SER A 75 3.57 -13.30 -2.04
N THR A 76 4.83 -13.57 -2.28
CA THR A 76 5.50 -13.10 -3.49
C THR A 76 6.33 -14.21 -4.09
N ASN A 77 6.14 -14.43 -5.38
CA ASN A 77 6.89 -15.40 -6.14
C ASN A 77 7.16 -14.87 -7.53
N GLY A 78 8.41 -14.61 -7.85
CA GLY A 78 8.78 -14.04 -9.12
C GLY A 78 10.27 -13.99 -9.33
N ALA A 79 10.66 -13.59 -10.52
CA ALA A 79 12.04 -13.37 -10.90
C ALA A 79 12.17 -12.10 -11.72
N PHE A 80 13.26 -11.40 -11.54
CA PHE A 80 13.64 -10.27 -12.37
C PHE A 80 15.08 -10.44 -12.82
N THR A 81 15.41 -9.81 -13.93
CA THR A 81 16.76 -9.81 -14.50
C THR A 81 17.53 -8.60 -14.03
N THR A 82 18.86 -8.62 -14.21
CA THR A 82 19.73 -7.47 -13.92
C THR A 82 19.44 -6.24 -14.77
N ASN A 83 18.65 -6.39 -15.83
CA ASN A 83 18.20 -5.28 -16.67
C ASN A 83 16.91 -4.61 -16.15
N THR A 84 16.26 -5.19 -15.16
CA THR A 84 15.08 -4.59 -14.50
C THR A 84 15.54 -3.39 -13.70
N THR A 85 14.86 -2.25 -13.86
CA THR A 85 15.20 -1.07 -13.06
C THR A 85 14.89 -1.30 -11.59
N PRO A 86 15.65 -0.70 -10.66
CA PRO A 86 15.34 -0.82 -9.23
C PRO A 86 13.92 -0.37 -8.88
N TYR A 87 13.44 0.66 -9.55
CA TYR A 87 12.06 1.14 -9.39
C TYR A 87 11.04 0.07 -9.76
N ASP A 88 11.21 -0.58 -10.92
CA ASP A 88 10.28 -1.63 -11.38
C ASP A 88 10.31 -2.86 -10.44
N ALA A 89 11.50 -3.22 -9.95
CA ALA A 89 11.63 -4.33 -8.99
C ALA A 89 10.89 -4.03 -7.67
N LEU A 90 11.08 -2.84 -7.11
CA LEU A 90 10.37 -2.40 -5.89
C LEU A 90 8.88 -2.25 -6.13
N GLN A 91 8.48 -1.70 -7.28
CA GLN A 91 7.07 -1.58 -7.65
C GLN A 91 6.39 -2.94 -7.74
N ASN A 92 7.03 -3.92 -8.38
CA ASN A 92 6.49 -5.28 -8.49
C ASN A 92 6.39 -5.99 -7.13
N LEU A 93 7.37 -5.79 -6.24
CA LEU A 93 7.29 -6.30 -4.87
C LEU A 93 6.18 -5.60 -4.06
N SER A 94 6.01 -4.29 -4.26
CA SER A 94 4.96 -3.51 -3.61
C SER A 94 3.57 -3.95 -4.06
N THR A 95 3.38 -4.21 -5.36
CA THR A 95 2.09 -4.69 -5.90
C THR A 95 1.69 -6.06 -5.34
N ALA A 96 2.64 -6.94 -5.00
CA ALA A 96 2.34 -8.24 -4.39
C ALA A 96 1.67 -8.15 -3.01
N MET A 97 1.81 -7.02 -2.31
CA MET A 97 1.13 -6.78 -1.03
C MET A 97 0.18 -5.57 -1.08
N ASP A 98 -0.08 -5.03 -2.28
CA ASP A 98 -0.81 -3.77 -2.52
C ASP A 98 -0.37 -2.66 -1.56
N GLY A 99 0.94 -2.61 -1.31
CA GLY A 99 1.57 -1.83 -0.25
C GLY A 99 2.15 -0.52 -0.72
N LEU A 100 2.51 0.29 0.27
CA LEU A 100 3.24 1.54 0.09
C LEU A 100 4.70 1.35 0.49
N LEU A 101 5.61 1.92 -0.28
CA LEU A 101 7.02 2.07 0.05
C LEU A 101 7.38 3.55 -0.03
N TRP A 102 8.00 4.09 1.00
CA TRP A 102 8.42 5.49 1.02
C TRP A 102 9.73 5.67 1.81
N TYR A 103 10.42 6.76 1.52
CA TYR A 103 11.62 7.15 2.24
C TYR A 103 11.30 8.39 3.08
N ALA A 104 11.49 8.30 4.39
CA ALA A 104 11.26 9.41 5.31
C ALA A 104 12.21 9.35 6.51
N GLN A 105 12.70 10.51 6.95
CA GLN A 105 13.59 10.66 8.12
C GLN A 105 14.84 9.78 8.04
N GLY A 106 15.40 9.62 6.84
CA GLY A 106 16.61 8.82 6.62
C GLY A 106 16.38 7.30 6.57
N LYS A 107 15.10 6.84 6.53
CA LYS A 107 14.78 5.41 6.49
C LYS A 107 13.77 5.06 5.42
N TRP A 108 13.97 3.91 4.82
CA TRP A 108 12.98 3.23 3.99
C TRP A 108 11.91 2.60 4.88
N ARG A 109 10.67 2.86 4.55
CA ARG A 109 9.50 2.41 5.28
C ARG A 109 8.52 1.76 4.34
N MET A 110 7.83 0.71 4.81
CA MET A 110 6.84 -0.01 4.03
C MET A 110 5.59 -0.31 4.85
N LYS A 111 4.45 -0.36 4.16
CA LYS A 111 3.18 -0.75 4.75
C LYS A 111 2.39 -1.57 3.72
N PRO A 112 2.06 -2.82 3.98
CA PRO A 112 1.13 -3.59 3.15
C PRO A 112 -0.30 -3.04 3.29
N ALA A 113 -1.19 -3.42 2.38
CA ALA A 113 -2.58 -3.04 2.47
C ALA A 113 -3.28 -3.71 3.66
N TYR A 114 -3.46 -2.96 4.73
CA TYR A 114 -4.27 -3.36 5.88
C TYR A 114 -4.77 -2.15 6.65
N TYR A 115 -5.90 -2.34 7.33
CA TYR A 115 -6.45 -1.31 8.20
C TYR A 115 -5.69 -1.26 9.53
N THR A 116 -5.37 -0.05 9.98
CA THR A 116 -4.83 0.22 11.32
C THR A 116 -5.79 1.12 12.07
N SER A 117 -5.85 0.97 13.39
CA SER A 117 -6.63 1.91 14.21
C SER A 117 -6.07 3.32 14.08
N PRO A 118 -6.93 4.34 14.13
CA PRO A 118 -6.50 5.74 14.10
C PRO A 118 -5.47 6.05 15.17
N VAL A 119 -4.41 6.77 14.77
CA VAL A 119 -3.31 7.14 15.67
C VAL A 119 -3.50 8.51 16.30
N LEU A 120 -4.34 9.36 15.68
CA LEU A 120 -4.54 10.74 16.12
C LEU A 120 -5.95 11.22 15.77
N ASP A 121 -6.56 11.94 16.71
CA ASP A 121 -7.80 12.67 16.50
C ASP A 121 -7.48 14.16 16.32
N LEU A 122 -7.88 14.73 15.17
CA LEU A 122 -7.74 16.14 14.82
C LEU A 122 -9.10 16.82 14.73
N ASN A 123 -9.15 18.10 15.04
CA ASN A 123 -10.36 18.89 14.99
C ASN A 123 -10.14 20.25 14.31
N GLU A 124 -11.16 21.10 14.33
CA GLU A 124 -11.13 22.43 13.72
C GLU A 124 -10.07 23.34 14.35
N ASP A 125 -9.75 23.19 15.63
CA ASP A 125 -8.76 24.00 16.35
C ASP A 125 -7.32 23.69 15.93
N ASP A 126 -7.10 22.48 15.42
CA ASP A 126 -5.78 22.04 14.93
C ASP A 126 -5.45 22.61 13.54
N LEU A 127 -6.46 23.16 12.82
CA LEU A 127 -6.28 23.71 11.48
C LEU A 127 -5.56 25.07 11.52
N ARG A 128 -4.67 25.27 10.55
CA ARG A 128 -3.95 26.54 10.33
C ARG A 128 -4.36 27.25 9.04
N SER A 129 -5.04 26.54 8.15
CA SER A 129 -5.54 27.10 6.88
C SER A 129 -6.91 26.52 6.53
N GLY A 130 -7.49 27.04 5.43
CA GLY A 130 -8.70 26.47 4.85
C GLY A 130 -8.49 25.04 4.36
N ILE A 131 -9.53 24.22 4.46
CA ILE A 131 -9.54 22.86 3.94
C ILE A 131 -9.91 22.88 2.46
N GLN A 132 -9.11 22.18 1.64
CA GLN A 132 -9.46 21.89 0.25
C GLN A 132 -10.03 20.48 0.17
N ILE A 133 -11.24 20.36 -0.38
CA ILE A 133 -11.95 19.08 -0.45
C ILE A 133 -12.21 18.74 -1.91
N SER A 134 -11.82 17.53 -2.31
CA SER A 134 -12.28 16.90 -3.54
C SER A 134 -13.21 15.74 -3.19
N THR A 135 -14.45 15.83 -3.60
CA THR A 135 -15.48 14.84 -3.27
C THR A 135 -15.62 13.75 -4.32
N ARG A 136 -15.01 13.92 -5.48
CA ARG A 136 -15.09 12.96 -6.58
C ARG A 136 -13.84 12.97 -7.43
N HIS A 137 -13.40 11.80 -7.83
CA HIS A 137 -12.41 11.66 -8.89
C HIS A 137 -12.99 12.00 -10.27
N SER A 138 -12.10 12.24 -11.22
CA SER A 138 -12.48 12.33 -12.62
C SER A 138 -13.17 11.03 -13.08
N ARG A 139 -14.17 11.13 -13.97
CA ARG A 139 -14.79 9.93 -14.55
C ARG A 139 -13.81 9.01 -15.26
N ARG A 140 -12.67 9.53 -15.72
CA ARG A 140 -11.60 8.74 -16.33
C ARG A 140 -10.84 7.87 -15.34
N ASP A 141 -10.74 8.34 -14.09
CA ASP A 141 -9.96 7.69 -13.05
C ASP A 141 -10.83 6.77 -12.18
N ASN A 142 -12.15 6.84 -12.38
CA ASN A 142 -13.11 6.01 -11.67
C ASN A 142 -13.39 4.73 -12.46
N PHE A 143 -13.23 3.59 -11.81
CA PHE A 143 -13.55 2.28 -12.38
C PHE A 143 -14.46 1.49 -11.42
N ASN A 144 -15.21 0.56 -11.98
CA ASN A 144 -16.13 -0.32 -11.25
C ASN A 144 -15.83 -1.80 -11.45
N VAL A 145 -14.86 -2.11 -12.31
CA VAL A 145 -14.39 -3.47 -12.55
C VAL A 145 -12.86 -3.48 -12.61
N VAL A 146 -12.26 -4.44 -11.93
CA VAL A 146 -10.85 -4.74 -12.00
C VAL A 146 -10.67 -6.07 -12.69
N LYS A 147 -9.88 -6.07 -13.75
CA LYS A 147 -9.36 -7.25 -14.45
C LYS A 147 -7.85 -7.22 -14.38
N GLY A 148 -7.20 -8.28 -14.76
CA GLY A 148 -5.75 -8.25 -14.86
C GLY A 148 -5.14 -9.63 -14.91
N THR A 149 -3.81 -9.64 -14.88
CA THR A 149 -3.01 -10.84 -15.03
C THR A 149 -2.14 -11.11 -13.83
N PHE A 150 -1.95 -12.39 -13.52
CA PHE A 150 -1.03 -12.89 -12.52
C PHE A 150 -0.20 -14.04 -13.12
N ARG A 151 0.73 -14.61 -12.36
CA ARG A 151 1.62 -15.68 -12.84
C ARG A 151 1.56 -16.90 -11.92
N GLY A 152 0.52 -17.70 -12.07
CA GLY A 152 0.31 -18.90 -11.26
C GLY A 152 0.96 -20.16 -11.83
N PRO A 153 1.14 -21.20 -10.97
CA PRO A 153 1.66 -22.48 -11.39
C PRO A 153 0.76 -23.20 -12.40
N GLU A 154 -0.54 -22.88 -12.41
CA GLU A 154 -1.53 -23.46 -13.32
C GLU A 154 -1.28 -23.09 -14.79
N SER A 155 -0.58 -21.96 -15.03
CA SER A 155 -0.21 -21.45 -16.35
C SER A 155 1.29 -21.57 -16.63
N ASP A 156 2.01 -22.47 -15.94
CA ASP A 156 3.47 -22.57 -16.01
C ASP A 156 4.17 -21.24 -15.78
N TYR A 157 3.64 -20.41 -14.84
CA TYR A 157 4.10 -19.07 -14.52
C TYR A 157 4.08 -18.08 -15.71
N GLN A 158 3.32 -18.40 -16.76
CA GLN A 158 2.99 -17.43 -17.81
C GLN A 158 1.87 -16.50 -17.34
N PRO A 159 1.81 -15.28 -17.85
CA PRO A 159 0.70 -14.37 -17.54
C PRO A 159 -0.64 -15.01 -17.87
N SER A 160 -1.54 -15.09 -16.90
CA SER A 160 -2.90 -15.59 -17.05
C SER A 160 -3.88 -14.67 -16.34
N ASP A 161 -5.09 -14.58 -16.84
CA ASP A 161 -6.11 -13.71 -16.28
C ASP A 161 -6.62 -14.27 -14.95
N PHE A 162 -6.79 -13.40 -13.94
CA PHE A 162 -7.57 -13.76 -12.77
C PHE A 162 -9.04 -13.37 -12.94
N PRO A 163 -9.99 -14.07 -12.26
CA PRO A 163 -11.39 -13.74 -12.33
C PRO A 163 -11.66 -12.29 -11.94
N GLN A 164 -12.37 -11.56 -12.78
CA GLN A 164 -12.68 -10.14 -12.55
C GLN A 164 -13.29 -9.87 -11.17
N VAL A 165 -13.05 -8.66 -10.68
CA VAL A 165 -13.59 -8.17 -9.40
C VAL A 165 -14.40 -6.89 -9.66
N PRO A 166 -15.68 -6.82 -9.23
CA PRO A 166 -16.51 -7.90 -8.64
C PRO A 166 -16.78 -9.03 -9.62
N ILE A 167 -17.24 -10.17 -9.10
CA ILE A 167 -17.67 -11.29 -9.94
C ILE A 167 -18.81 -10.83 -10.86
N LEU A 168 -18.71 -11.14 -12.13
CA LEU A 168 -19.70 -10.80 -13.14
C LEU A 168 -21.11 -11.27 -12.71
N ASN A 169 -22.12 -10.42 -12.91
CA ASN A 169 -23.51 -10.67 -12.53
C ASN A 169 -23.73 -10.94 -11.03
N SER A 170 -22.82 -10.49 -10.19
CA SER A 170 -23.05 -10.47 -8.74
C SER A 170 -23.84 -9.22 -8.33
N ALA A 171 -24.51 -9.28 -7.19
CA ALA A 171 -25.22 -8.12 -6.64
C ALA A 171 -24.32 -6.89 -6.46
N THR A 172 -23.05 -7.11 -6.09
CA THR A 172 -22.05 -6.04 -5.97
C THR A 172 -21.70 -5.44 -7.34
N TYR A 173 -21.51 -6.28 -8.36
CA TYR A 173 -21.28 -5.82 -9.74
C TYR A 173 -22.44 -4.96 -10.24
N ASP A 174 -23.68 -5.45 -10.10
CA ASP A 174 -24.88 -4.75 -10.55
C ASP A 174 -25.07 -3.42 -9.81
N ALA A 175 -24.81 -3.39 -8.51
CA ALA A 175 -24.91 -2.17 -7.70
C ALA A 175 -23.88 -1.10 -8.12
N LEU A 176 -22.63 -1.50 -8.38
CA LEU A 176 -21.59 -0.58 -8.84
C LEU A 176 -21.88 -0.06 -10.25
N LEU A 177 -22.36 -0.94 -11.14
CA LEU A 177 -22.74 -0.56 -12.49
C LEU A 177 -23.91 0.43 -12.47
N ALA A 178 -24.93 0.19 -11.64
CA ALA A 178 -26.07 1.09 -11.47
C ALA A 178 -25.63 2.47 -10.91
N ALA A 179 -24.72 2.48 -9.94
CA ALA A 179 -24.17 3.72 -9.37
C ALA A 179 -23.41 4.58 -10.40
N ASP A 180 -22.81 3.95 -11.40
CA ASP A 180 -22.04 4.61 -12.47
C ASP A 180 -22.88 4.82 -13.76
N GLY A 181 -24.21 4.73 -13.65
CA GLY A 181 -25.15 4.99 -14.76
C GLY A 181 -25.18 3.90 -15.81
N GLY A 182 -24.92 2.65 -15.44
CA GLY A 182 -24.95 1.48 -16.33
C GLY A 182 -23.73 1.33 -17.23
N GLN A 183 -22.66 2.09 -16.98
CA GLN A 183 -21.42 2.04 -17.76
C GLN A 183 -20.36 1.21 -17.03
N GLU A 184 -19.83 0.18 -17.71
CA GLU A 184 -18.68 -0.56 -17.22
C GLU A 184 -17.40 0.24 -17.50
N SER A 185 -16.63 0.47 -16.47
CA SER A 185 -15.26 1.05 -16.53
C SER A 185 -14.30 0.07 -15.93
N VAL A 186 -13.35 -0.38 -16.72
CA VAL A 186 -12.41 -1.45 -16.36
C VAL A 186 -11.00 -0.88 -16.18
N ILE A 187 -10.31 -1.34 -15.16
CA ILE A 187 -8.86 -1.19 -15.03
C ILE A 187 -8.18 -2.55 -15.16
N ASP A 188 -7.05 -2.58 -15.87
CA ASP A 188 -6.21 -3.77 -15.98
C ASP A 188 -5.05 -3.70 -15.00
N LEU A 189 -4.98 -4.70 -14.11
CA LEU A 189 -3.96 -4.81 -13.07
C LEU A 189 -2.94 -5.89 -13.44
N SER A 190 -1.67 -5.56 -13.45
CA SER A 190 -0.59 -6.51 -13.66
C SER A 190 0.07 -6.90 -12.35
N LEU A 191 0.03 -8.19 -12.01
CA LEU A 191 0.58 -8.76 -10.78
C LEU A 191 1.66 -9.80 -11.10
N PRO A 192 2.85 -9.36 -11.52
CA PRO A 192 3.88 -10.27 -12.02
C PRO A 192 4.52 -11.14 -10.93
N PHE A 193 4.38 -10.75 -9.66
CA PHE A 193 4.96 -11.46 -8.50
C PHE A 193 3.93 -12.13 -7.59
N THR A 194 2.69 -12.16 -8.01
CA THR A 194 1.62 -12.91 -7.35
C THR A 194 1.38 -14.21 -8.10
N ASP A 195 1.40 -15.33 -7.41
CA ASP A 195 1.24 -16.67 -8.01
C ASP A 195 -0.07 -17.38 -7.63
N ASN A 196 -0.90 -16.72 -6.83
CA ASN A 196 -2.16 -17.26 -6.31
C ASN A 196 -3.37 -16.43 -6.80
N THR A 197 -4.30 -17.09 -7.47
CA THR A 197 -5.55 -16.46 -7.97
C THR A 197 -6.37 -15.80 -6.85
N THR A 198 -6.40 -16.40 -5.66
CA THR A 198 -7.14 -15.88 -4.50
C THR A 198 -6.53 -14.57 -4.02
N GLU A 199 -5.22 -14.50 -4.01
CA GLU A 199 -4.47 -13.31 -3.64
C GLU A 199 -4.61 -12.20 -4.69
N ALA A 200 -4.48 -12.55 -5.98
CA ALA A 200 -4.70 -11.62 -7.09
C ALA A 200 -6.09 -10.96 -7.02
N ARG A 201 -7.14 -11.76 -6.75
CA ARG A 201 -8.49 -11.25 -6.53
C ARG A 201 -8.61 -10.36 -5.30
N ARG A 202 -7.91 -10.68 -4.21
CA ARG A 202 -7.87 -9.86 -2.98
C ARG A 202 -7.26 -8.50 -3.27
N ILE A 203 -6.14 -8.47 -3.96
CA ILE A 203 -5.47 -7.22 -4.38
C ILE A 203 -6.41 -6.42 -5.28
N GLY A 204 -7.06 -7.07 -6.26
CA GLY A 204 -8.05 -6.42 -7.12
C GLY A 204 -9.23 -5.83 -6.36
N LEU A 205 -9.72 -6.52 -5.30
CA LEU A 205 -10.80 -6.00 -4.45
C LEU A 205 -10.34 -4.77 -3.65
N ILE A 206 -9.17 -4.81 -3.05
CA ILE A 206 -8.63 -3.66 -2.30
C ILE A 206 -8.44 -2.45 -3.24
N THR A 207 -7.90 -2.68 -4.42
CA THR A 207 -7.72 -1.63 -5.44
C THR A 207 -9.06 -1.01 -5.84
N LEU A 208 -10.10 -1.83 -6.02
CA LEU A 208 -11.45 -1.37 -6.33
C LEU A 208 -12.04 -0.54 -5.18
N GLU A 209 -11.98 -1.05 -3.96
CA GLU A 209 -12.51 -0.36 -2.77
C GLU A 209 -11.83 0.98 -2.55
N ARG A 210 -10.50 1.05 -2.69
CA ARG A 210 -9.75 2.31 -2.61
C ARG A 210 -10.15 3.32 -3.67
N ASN A 211 -10.41 2.88 -4.88
CA ASN A 211 -10.87 3.78 -5.94
C ASN A 211 -12.28 4.32 -5.68
N ARG A 212 -13.13 3.54 -5.02
CA ARG A 212 -14.50 3.97 -4.66
C ARG A 212 -14.51 4.96 -3.49
N GLN A 213 -13.47 5.04 -2.70
CA GLN A 213 -13.28 6.05 -1.66
C GLN A 213 -12.74 7.34 -2.30
N GLN A 214 -13.66 8.19 -2.79
CA GLN A 214 -13.33 9.34 -3.64
C GLN A 214 -13.06 10.63 -2.86
N LEU A 215 -13.36 10.66 -1.57
CA LEU A 215 -13.17 11.85 -0.77
C LEU A 215 -11.69 12.04 -0.42
N SER A 216 -11.13 13.13 -0.91
CA SER A 216 -9.79 13.55 -0.55
C SER A 216 -9.77 14.96 0.02
N ILE A 217 -8.87 15.19 0.95
CA ILE A 217 -8.72 16.44 1.68
C ILE A 217 -7.26 16.86 1.65
N GLN A 218 -7.04 18.15 1.41
CA GLN A 218 -5.75 18.79 1.64
C GLN A 218 -5.96 19.87 2.67
N ALA A 219 -5.19 19.81 3.76
CA ALA A 219 -5.30 20.75 4.85
C ALA A 219 -3.95 20.95 5.55
N THR A 220 -3.77 22.12 6.12
CA THR A 220 -2.61 22.48 6.92
C THR A 220 -3.01 22.47 8.39
N PHE A 221 -2.27 21.71 9.16
CA PHE A 221 -2.47 21.54 10.59
C PHE A 221 -1.30 22.13 11.39
N GLY A 222 -1.52 22.35 12.66
CA GLY A 222 -0.49 22.77 13.60
C GLY A 222 0.44 21.61 13.98
N MET A 223 1.37 21.91 14.90
CA MET A 223 2.43 20.99 15.34
C MET A 223 1.92 19.66 15.90
N ARG A 224 0.67 19.56 16.33
CA ARG A 224 0.07 18.31 16.81
C ARG A 224 0.06 17.22 15.75
N ALA A 225 -0.10 17.60 14.48
CA ALA A 225 -0.06 16.66 13.36
C ALA A 225 1.36 16.19 12.98
N PHE A 226 2.41 16.70 13.64
CA PHE A 226 3.79 16.30 13.36
C PHE A 226 4.09 14.83 13.65
N GLN A 227 3.37 14.23 14.59
CA GLN A 227 3.54 12.81 14.99
C GLN A 227 2.98 11.80 13.98
N VAL A 228 2.20 12.28 12.99
CA VAL A 228 1.57 11.41 11.99
C VAL A 228 2.54 11.11 10.85
N GLN A 229 2.43 9.93 10.27
CA GLN A 229 3.23 9.47 9.14
C GLN A 229 2.36 9.09 7.94
N VAL A 230 2.99 8.98 6.77
CA VAL A 230 2.33 8.45 5.58
C VAL A 230 1.84 7.02 5.84
N GLY A 231 0.60 6.74 5.45
CA GLY A 231 -0.06 5.47 5.69
C GLY A 231 -0.77 5.35 7.05
N ASP A 232 -0.61 6.32 7.98
CA ASP A 232 -1.39 6.33 9.21
C ASP A 232 -2.85 6.69 8.95
N ILE A 233 -3.73 6.22 9.84
CA ILE A 233 -5.13 6.62 9.85
C ILE A 233 -5.32 7.67 10.95
N ILE A 234 -5.99 8.75 10.63
CA ILE A 234 -6.38 9.79 11.56
C ILE A 234 -7.90 9.95 11.57
N ARG A 235 -8.44 10.46 12.67
CA ARG A 235 -9.83 10.93 12.71
C ARG A 235 -9.89 12.43 12.59
N LEU A 236 -10.79 12.91 11.76
CA LEU A 236 -11.05 14.32 11.61
C LEU A 236 -12.49 14.63 12.03
N THR A 237 -12.63 15.56 12.97
CA THR A 237 -13.92 16.13 13.34
C THR A 237 -14.01 17.55 12.84
N ASN A 238 -15.02 17.84 12.00
CA ASN A 238 -15.30 19.18 11.50
C ASN A 238 -16.81 19.36 11.36
N THR A 239 -17.38 20.19 12.22
CA THR A 239 -18.82 20.39 12.32
C THR A 239 -19.41 21.01 11.05
N ARG A 240 -18.69 21.93 10.40
CA ARG A 240 -19.13 22.61 9.18
C ARG A 240 -19.22 21.67 7.99
N LEU A 241 -18.38 20.65 7.96
CA LEU A 241 -18.31 19.67 6.88
C LEU A 241 -19.13 18.41 7.20
N GLY A 242 -19.72 18.32 8.41
CA GLY A 242 -20.46 17.17 8.87
C GLY A 242 -19.57 15.97 9.15
N PHE A 243 -18.28 16.18 9.42
CA PHE A 243 -17.37 15.13 9.81
C PHE A 243 -17.43 14.93 11.33
N ASP A 244 -17.82 13.74 11.73
CA ASP A 244 -17.83 13.31 13.12
C ASP A 244 -16.93 12.09 13.26
N ASN A 245 -15.74 12.29 13.80
CA ASN A 245 -14.71 11.26 13.92
C ASN A 245 -14.47 10.48 12.61
N LYS A 246 -14.53 11.17 11.47
CA LYS A 246 -14.36 10.55 10.17
C LYS A 246 -12.91 10.14 9.95
N GLU A 247 -12.70 8.89 9.58
CA GLU A 247 -11.37 8.32 9.39
C GLU A 247 -10.81 8.64 8.01
N PHE A 248 -9.51 8.97 7.98
CA PHE A 248 -8.77 9.26 6.76
C PHE A 248 -7.38 8.63 6.82
N GLU A 249 -6.94 8.08 5.72
CA GLU A 249 -5.55 7.65 5.51
C GLU A 249 -4.69 8.83 5.07
N VAL A 250 -3.52 8.98 5.67
CA VAL A 250 -2.54 10.00 5.29
C VAL A 250 -1.76 9.53 4.06
N ILE A 251 -1.95 10.21 2.95
CA ILE A 251 -1.28 9.91 1.67
C ILE A 251 0.03 10.67 1.54
N SER A 252 0.05 11.92 1.98
CA SER A 252 1.28 12.71 2.00
C SER A 252 1.37 13.56 3.24
N TRP A 253 2.60 13.76 3.69
CA TRP A 253 2.95 14.52 4.86
C TRP A 253 4.14 15.43 4.52
N ASN A 254 4.01 16.72 4.79
CA ASN A 254 5.07 17.68 4.54
C ASN A 254 5.06 18.76 5.63
N VAL A 255 6.24 19.11 6.14
CA VAL A 255 6.41 20.18 7.11
C VAL A 255 6.87 21.44 6.42
N GLY A 256 6.19 22.53 6.69
CA GLY A 256 6.58 23.87 6.28
C GLY A 256 6.83 24.76 7.49
N ILE A 257 7.76 25.69 7.34
CA ILE A 257 7.99 26.78 8.32
C ILE A 257 7.52 28.07 7.65
N GLN A 258 6.58 28.75 8.30
CA GLN A 258 6.10 30.06 7.84
C GLN A 258 7.05 31.19 8.27
N GLU A 259 6.87 32.37 7.71
CA GLU A 259 7.70 33.56 8.01
C GLU A 259 7.72 33.92 9.49
N ASP A 260 6.66 33.60 10.24
CA ASP A 260 6.54 33.84 11.68
C ASP A 260 7.14 32.70 12.54
N TYR A 261 7.94 31.81 11.95
CA TYR A 261 8.49 30.61 12.59
C TYR A 261 7.43 29.62 13.10
N ASP A 262 6.18 29.73 12.64
CA ASP A 262 5.14 28.73 12.92
C ASP A 262 5.37 27.48 12.09
N ILE A 263 5.51 26.33 12.78
CA ILE A 263 5.70 25.03 12.14
C ILE A 263 4.33 24.50 11.76
N GLN A 264 4.14 24.26 10.48
CA GLN A 264 2.89 23.77 9.92
C GLN A 264 3.10 22.44 9.22
N VAL A 265 2.11 21.58 9.35
CA VAL A 265 2.10 20.24 8.74
C VAL A 265 1.00 20.18 7.68
N ASN A 266 1.42 20.03 6.43
CA ASN A 266 0.50 19.86 5.31
C ASN A 266 0.21 18.38 5.13
N LEU A 267 -1.05 17.99 5.23
CA LEU A 267 -1.51 16.63 5.03
C LEU A 267 -2.39 16.54 3.79
N SER A 268 -2.15 15.51 2.99
CA SER A 268 -3.12 15.02 2.00
C SER A 268 -3.74 13.74 2.55
N LEU A 269 -5.05 13.74 2.64
CA LEU A 269 -5.84 12.72 3.31
C LEU A 269 -6.80 12.09 2.29
N ARG A 270 -7.02 10.79 2.40
CA ARG A 270 -8.02 10.03 1.63
C ARG A 270 -8.91 9.25 2.59
N GLU A 271 -10.21 9.17 2.29
CA GLU A 271 -11.19 8.36 3.03
C GLU A 271 -10.85 6.89 2.98
#